data_2da9276d2c29d4fa34ee3c6714287df2
#
_entry.id   2da9276d2c29d4fa34ee3c6714287df2
#
_cell.length_a   1.000
_cell.length_b   1.000
_cell.length_c   1.000
_cell.angle_alpha   90.00
_cell.angle_beta   90.00
_cell.angle_gamma   90.00
#
_symmetry.space_group_name_H-M   'P 1'
#
loop_
_entity.id
_entity.type
_entity.pdbx_description
1 polymer ?
#
loop_
_entity_poly.entity_id
_entity_poly.type
_entity_poly.pdbx_seq_one_letter_code
_entity_poly.pdbx_strand_id
1 'polypeptide(L)'
;MSRLMLPTQPMIKQQNHNPSKSKKVNLIKMSADVHKRDFKISRQIGDQNIQPAQVFKPEEAFEWALKQRELAERVVFCYEAGFSGFSLARRLQSQGVEAVVMSPQRLDERCKRVNTDKRDSRAIASRLDRFLAGNEEALVKVRIPSEQEEDERAISRQRDQMMNARKQFEAQGRSLLMFKGLACPARWWRGSEAGWKRTVQREQWPAEVVQLLEVYRRMALAAEAEVAALTRQIEEAAAQNLPPTLPKLPFGFGELSMEILRREVCDWGRFKNRGNVGSFFGICCAESSSGEQQNQGSITKTGNPRCRHALIELAWRTLNFQPNYWVVRKFKARMDQARARSVVRKKIIVAMARLIAIDLWRLYTGQTTVTKLGLTTGPTGREYVLKSF
;
A
#
# COMPACT_ATOMS: atom_id res chain seq x y z
N MET A 1 -43.70 -90.78 6.74
CA MET A 1 -44.18 -89.52 7.40
C MET A 1 -42.90 -88.75 7.79
N SER A 2 -42.51 -87.86 6.87
CA SER A 2 -41.25 -87.06 7.05
C SER A 2 -41.60 -85.65 7.51
N ARG A 3 -41.06 -85.25 8.68
CA ARG A 3 -41.23 -83.91 9.19
C ARG A 3 -40.15 -83.03 8.55
N LEU A 4 -40.58 -82.03 7.80
CA LEU A 4 -39.73 -80.94 7.31
C LEU A 4 -39.34 -80.00 8.47
N MET A 5 -38.07 -79.86 8.69
CA MET A 5 -37.52 -78.81 9.55
C MET A 5 -37.30 -77.56 8.70
N LEU A 6 -37.83 -76.45 9.15
CA LEU A 6 -37.54 -75.08 8.60
C LEU A 6 -36.23 -74.57 9.15
N PRO A 7 -35.42 -73.86 8.34
CA PRO A 7 -34.17 -73.28 8.80
C PRO A 7 -34.44 -72.00 9.58
N THR A 8 -33.78 -71.88 10.76
CA THR A 8 -33.75 -70.72 11.60
C THR A 8 -32.91 -69.61 10.96
N GLN A 9 -33.49 -68.40 10.76
CA GLN A 9 -32.78 -67.22 10.33
C GLN A 9 -31.77 -66.74 11.40
N PRO A 10 -30.57 -66.27 11.02
CA PRO A 10 -29.63 -65.66 11.96
C PRO A 10 -30.08 -64.25 12.34
N MET A 11 -30.17 -63.97 13.65
CA MET A 11 -30.37 -62.64 14.22
C MET A 11 -29.23 -61.69 13.81
N ILE A 12 -29.57 -60.68 12.99
CA ILE A 12 -28.65 -59.56 12.71
C ILE A 12 -28.56 -58.73 13.98
N LYS A 13 -27.36 -58.78 14.66
CA LYS A 13 -27.03 -57.81 15.69
C LYS A 13 -26.89 -56.43 15.08
N GLN A 14 -27.87 -55.55 15.34
CA GLN A 14 -27.73 -54.13 15.08
C GLN A 14 -26.56 -53.60 15.91
N GLN A 15 -25.42 -53.38 15.28
CA GLN A 15 -24.34 -52.58 15.82
C GLN A 15 -24.80 -51.12 15.82
N ASN A 16 -25.13 -50.60 17.02
CA ASN A 16 -25.31 -49.19 17.25
C ASN A 16 -23.97 -48.48 16.95
N HIS A 17 -23.80 -47.97 15.74
CA HIS A 17 -22.74 -47.02 15.43
C HIS A 17 -23.13 -45.69 16.07
N ASN A 18 -22.72 -45.49 17.30
CA ASN A 18 -22.57 -44.16 17.88
C ASN A 18 -21.50 -43.44 17.05
N PRO A 19 -21.78 -42.34 16.34
CA PRO A 19 -20.73 -41.59 15.65
C PRO A 19 -19.85 -40.97 16.74
N SER A 20 -18.74 -41.61 17.07
CA SER A 20 -17.70 -40.99 17.88
C SER A 20 -17.33 -39.68 17.24
N LYS A 21 -17.61 -38.55 17.92
CA LYS A 21 -17.15 -37.23 17.51
C LYS A 21 -15.63 -37.34 17.27
N SER A 22 -15.21 -37.38 16.02
CA SER A 22 -13.80 -37.44 15.67
C SER A 22 -13.11 -36.27 16.36
N LYS A 23 -12.10 -36.56 17.18
CA LYS A 23 -11.36 -35.54 17.92
C LYS A 23 -10.75 -34.57 16.91
N LYS A 24 -11.16 -33.29 16.96
CA LYS A 24 -10.62 -32.26 16.09
C LYS A 24 -9.09 -32.17 16.28
N VAL A 25 -8.38 -31.92 15.21
CA VAL A 25 -6.95 -31.58 15.29
C VAL A 25 -6.79 -30.14 15.77
N ASN A 26 -5.67 -29.83 16.43
CA ASN A 26 -5.48 -28.49 17.00
C ASN A 26 -5.41 -27.39 15.90
N LEU A 27 -4.74 -27.66 14.77
CA LEU A 27 -4.45 -26.66 13.76
C LEU A 27 -4.44 -27.24 12.34
N ILE A 28 -5.11 -26.57 11.41
CA ILE A 28 -4.95 -26.77 9.97
C ILE A 28 -4.41 -25.46 9.36
N LYS A 29 -3.33 -25.58 8.61
CA LYS A 29 -2.66 -24.51 7.89
C LYS A 29 -2.97 -24.64 6.40
N MET A 30 -3.49 -23.59 5.79
CA MET A 30 -3.80 -23.51 4.35
C MET A 30 -3.01 -22.36 3.74
N SER A 31 -2.39 -22.59 2.61
CA SER A 31 -1.63 -21.57 1.89
C SER A 31 -2.07 -21.53 0.43
N ALA A 32 -2.45 -20.36 -0.04
CA ALA A 32 -3.02 -20.16 -1.35
C ALA A 32 -2.14 -19.24 -2.21
N ASP A 33 -1.85 -19.69 -3.42
CA ASP A 33 -1.52 -18.81 -4.53
C ASP A 33 -2.84 -18.44 -5.23
N VAL A 34 -3.17 -17.15 -5.19
CA VAL A 34 -4.50 -16.63 -5.54
C VAL A 34 -4.45 -15.97 -6.91
N HIS A 35 -5.17 -16.54 -7.87
CA HIS A 35 -5.36 -15.99 -9.21
C HIS A 35 -6.83 -15.62 -9.48
N LYS A 36 -7.09 -14.84 -10.54
CA LYS A 36 -8.43 -14.38 -10.87
C LYS A 36 -9.42 -15.54 -11.13
N ARG A 37 -8.95 -16.63 -11.73
CA ARG A 37 -9.80 -17.75 -12.17
C ARG A 37 -9.77 -18.94 -11.22
N ASP A 38 -8.66 -19.16 -10.54
CA ASP A 38 -8.43 -20.31 -9.68
C ASP A 38 -7.46 -19.99 -8.54
N PHE A 39 -7.54 -20.75 -7.48
CA PHE A 39 -6.64 -20.71 -6.33
C PHE A 39 -5.94 -22.06 -6.25
N LYS A 40 -4.63 -22.04 -6.06
CA LYS A 40 -3.82 -23.25 -5.82
C LYS A 40 -3.49 -23.29 -4.34
N ILE A 41 -4.10 -24.27 -3.64
CA ILE A 41 -4.06 -24.32 -2.18
C ILE A 41 -3.35 -25.57 -1.71
N SER A 42 -2.30 -25.39 -0.93
CA SER A 42 -1.65 -26.45 -0.15
C SER A 42 -2.18 -26.45 1.27
N ARG A 43 -2.39 -27.63 1.84
CA ARG A 43 -2.88 -27.83 3.21
C ARG A 43 -1.85 -28.59 4.04
N GLN A 44 -1.74 -28.21 5.32
CA GLN A 44 -0.95 -28.93 6.31
C GLN A 44 -1.82 -29.16 7.56
N ILE A 45 -1.88 -30.37 8.04
CA ILE A 45 -2.65 -30.78 9.23
C ILE A 45 -1.66 -30.94 10.37
N GLY A 46 -1.78 -30.11 11.41
CA GLY A 46 -0.80 -30.09 12.52
C GLY A 46 0.63 -29.91 11.99
N ASP A 47 1.51 -30.82 12.40
CA ASP A 47 2.91 -30.85 12.00
C ASP A 47 3.21 -31.90 10.91
N GLN A 48 2.17 -32.42 10.26
CA GLN A 48 2.33 -33.36 9.16
C GLN A 48 2.95 -32.68 7.92
N ASN A 49 3.36 -33.51 6.95
CA ASN A 49 3.86 -32.99 5.68
C ASN A 49 2.83 -32.12 4.93
N ILE A 50 3.32 -31.06 4.28
CA ILE A 50 2.50 -30.22 3.42
C ILE A 50 1.95 -31.06 2.26
N GLN A 51 0.63 -31.13 2.17
CA GLN A 51 -0.08 -31.85 1.12
C GLN A 51 0.11 -31.19 -0.25
N PRO A 52 0.05 -31.96 -1.35
CA PRO A 52 0.11 -31.40 -2.68
C PRO A 52 -0.94 -30.32 -2.93
N ALA A 53 -0.59 -29.29 -3.69
CA ALA A 53 -1.49 -28.21 -4.03
C ALA A 53 -2.69 -28.73 -4.86
N GLN A 54 -3.87 -28.35 -4.45
CA GLN A 54 -5.14 -28.59 -5.15
C GLN A 54 -5.60 -27.30 -5.80
N VAL A 55 -6.33 -27.39 -6.89
CA VAL A 55 -6.85 -26.25 -7.64
C VAL A 55 -8.35 -26.14 -7.38
N PHE A 56 -8.79 -24.94 -7.02
CA PHE A 56 -10.19 -24.62 -6.71
C PHE A 56 -10.63 -23.36 -7.45
N LYS A 57 -11.90 -23.25 -7.79
CA LYS A 57 -12.51 -21.95 -8.09
C LYS A 57 -12.57 -21.10 -6.82
N PRO A 58 -12.63 -19.75 -6.92
CA PRO A 58 -12.62 -18.88 -5.74
C PRO A 58 -13.67 -19.24 -4.67
N GLU A 59 -14.91 -19.49 -5.06
CA GLU A 59 -15.98 -19.87 -4.10
C GLU A 59 -15.79 -21.28 -3.55
N GLU A 60 -15.35 -22.24 -4.36
CA GLU A 60 -15.01 -23.58 -3.90
C GLU A 60 -13.88 -23.58 -2.88
N ALA A 61 -12.88 -22.72 -3.10
CA ALA A 61 -11.77 -22.51 -2.17
C ALA A 61 -12.23 -21.96 -0.82
N PHE A 62 -13.15 -21.01 -0.85
CA PHE A 62 -13.76 -20.44 0.35
C PHE A 62 -14.56 -21.51 1.12
N GLU A 63 -15.47 -22.21 0.46
CA GLU A 63 -16.26 -23.29 1.05
C GLU A 63 -15.35 -24.40 1.60
N TRP A 64 -14.29 -24.75 0.87
CA TRP A 64 -13.34 -25.77 1.33
C TRP A 64 -12.59 -25.32 2.59
N ALA A 65 -12.23 -24.03 2.69
CA ALA A 65 -11.62 -23.48 3.90
C ALA A 65 -12.59 -23.55 5.10
N LEU A 66 -13.86 -23.27 4.91
CA LEU A 66 -14.88 -23.37 5.96
C LEU A 66 -15.04 -24.81 6.47
N LYS A 67 -15.07 -25.80 5.58
CA LYS A 67 -15.15 -27.22 5.94
C LYS A 67 -13.98 -27.68 6.82
N GLN A 68 -12.82 -27.03 6.73
CA GLN A 68 -11.69 -27.38 7.61
C GLN A 68 -11.96 -27.06 9.10
N ARG A 69 -12.89 -26.15 9.41
CA ARG A 69 -13.29 -25.85 10.80
C ARG A 69 -14.02 -27.00 11.50
N GLU A 70 -14.61 -27.90 10.71
CA GLU A 70 -15.20 -29.12 11.27
C GLU A 70 -14.13 -30.10 11.75
N LEU A 71 -12.95 -30.05 11.11
CA LEU A 71 -11.84 -30.96 11.34
C LEU A 71 -10.80 -30.43 12.34
N ALA A 72 -10.72 -29.09 12.55
CA ALA A 72 -9.72 -28.48 13.41
C ALA A 72 -10.35 -27.47 14.38
N GLU A 73 -9.66 -27.25 15.52
CA GLU A 73 -10.00 -26.19 16.47
C GLU A 73 -9.64 -24.82 15.91
N ARG A 74 -8.53 -24.74 15.18
CA ARG A 74 -8.00 -23.53 14.55
C ARG A 74 -7.66 -23.80 13.10
N VAL A 75 -8.12 -22.91 12.21
CA VAL A 75 -7.80 -22.93 10.78
C VAL A 75 -7.17 -21.59 10.40
N VAL A 76 -5.97 -21.64 9.82
CA VAL A 76 -5.25 -20.48 9.33
C VAL A 76 -5.15 -20.55 7.81
N PHE A 77 -5.64 -19.52 7.12
CA PHE A 77 -5.57 -19.38 5.68
C PHE A 77 -4.62 -18.23 5.31
N CYS A 78 -3.54 -18.55 4.61
CA CYS A 78 -2.51 -17.59 4.21
C CYS A 78 -2.49 -17.39 2.69
N TYR A 79 -2.39 -16.16 2.25
CA TYR A 79 -2.17 -15.83 0.84
C TYR A 79 -1.35 -14.55 0.69
N GLU A 80 -0.79 -14.33 -0.51
CA GLU A 80 0.01 -13.16 -0.82
C GLU A 80 -0.87 -11.97 -1.20
N ALA A 81 -0.55 -10.77 -0.67
CA ALA A 81 -1.24 -9.53 -1.03
C ALA A 81 -1.07 -9.25 -2.53
N GLY A 82 -2.18 -9.13 -3.24
CA GLY A 82 -2.20 -8.95 -4.68
C GLY A 82 -3.49 -8.30 -5.16
N PHE A 83 -3.87 -8.60 -6.39
CA PHE A 83 -5.06 -8.04 -7.05
C PHE A 83 -6.38 -8.36 -6.35
N SER A 84 -6.46 -9.47 -5.59
CA SER A 84 -7.65 -9.90 -4.86
C SER A 84 -7.99 -9.01 -3.66
N GLY A 85 -7.11 -8.08 -3.29
CA GLY A 85 -7.33 -7.20 -2.15
C GLY A 85 -7.47 -7.97 -0.83
N PHE A 86 -8.33 -7.46 0.06
CA PHE A 86 -8.53 -8.02 1.39
C PHE A 86 -9.94 -8.58 1.64
N SER A 87 -10.82 -8.55 0.64
CA SER A 87 -12.20 -9.03 0.78
C SER A 87 -12.25 -10.51 1.17
N LEU A 88 -11.41 -11.36 0.56
CA LEU A 88 -11.29 -12.77 0.93
C LEU A 88 -10.88 -12.94 2.40
N ALA A 89 -9.90 -12.18 2.87
CA ALA A 89 -9.45 -12.24 4.26
C ALA A 89 -10.58 -11.89 5.22
N ARG A 90 -11.32 -10.80 4.96
CA ARG A 90 -12.45 -10.38 5.80
C ARG A 90 -13.59 -11.41 5.80
N ARG A 91 -13.92 -11.97 4.62
CA ARG A 91 -14.91 -13.05 4.51
C ARG A 91 -14.52 -14.29 5.32
N LEU A 92 -13.26 -14.71 5.24
CA LEU A 92 -12.74 -15.83 6.03
C LEU A 92 -12.81 -15.54 7.54
N GLN A 93 -12.38 -14.34 7.95
CA GLN A 93 -12.41 -13.93 9.36
C GLN A 93 -13.82 -13.84 9.92
N SER A 94 -14.80 -13.33 9.17
CA SER A 94 -16.21 -13.28 9.58
C SER A 94 -16.80 -14.66 9.82
N GLN A 95 -16.23 -15.68 9.18
CA GLN A 95 -16.62 -17.09 9.35
C GLN A 95 -15.71 -17.87 10.30
N GLY A 96 -14.86 -17.19 11.08
CA GLY A 96 -13.98 -17.79 12.10
C GLY A 96 -12.77 -18.56 11.55
N VAL A 97 -12.37 -18.32 10.31
CA VAL A 97 -11.09 -18.77 9.76
C VAL A 97 -10.08 -17.62 9.92
N GLU A 98 -8.94 -17.89 10.55
CA GLU A 98 -7.88 -16.89 10.69
C GLU A 98 -7.24 -16.63 9.33
N ALA A 99 -7.29 -15.38 8.86
CA ALA A 99 -6.66 -14.99 7.61
C ALA A 99 -5.33 -14.28 7.86
N VAL A 100 -4.29 -14.76 7.19
CA VAL A 100 -2.96 -14.16 7.17
C VAL A 100 -2.66 -13.70 5.74
N VAL A 101 -2.57 -12.39 5.54
CA VAL A 101 -2.15 -11.82 4.26
C VAL A 101 -0.67 -11.49 4.37
N MET A 102 0.15 -12.03 3.49
CA MET A 102 1.58 -11.76 3.47
C MET A 102 1.98 -10.75 2.39
N SER A 103 3.04 -10.00 2.65
CA SER A 103 3.63 -9.12 1.65
C SER A 103 4.27 -9.93 0.53
N PRO A 104 4.15 -9.51 -0.75
CA PRO A 104 4.90 -10.10 -1.83
C PRO A 104 6.40 -10.13 -1.52
N GLN A 105 6.97 -11.31 -1.52
CA GLN A 105 8.38 -11.53 -1.27
C GLN A 105 8.93 -12.46 -2.36
N ARG A 106 10.21 -12.31 -2.67
CA ARG A 106 10.87 -13.32 -3.50
C ARG A 106 10.84 -14.66 -2.77
N LEU A 107 10.02 -15.58 -3.24
CA LEU A 107 9.80 -16.88 -2.62
C LEU A 107 11.01 -17.81 -2.80
N ASP A 108 11.91 -17.50 -3.73
CA ASP A 108 13.03 -18.35 -4.10
C ASP A 108 14.36 -17.55 -4.08
N GLU A 109 15.08 -17.62 -2.97
CA GLU A 109 16.39 -16.97 -2.80
C GLU A 109 17.54 -17.79 -3.45
N ARG A 110 17.32 -19.06 -3.79
CA ARG A 110 18.39 -20.00 -4.18
C ARG A 110 18.32 -20.58 -5.59
N CYS A 111 17.24 -20.41 -6.33
CA CYS A 111 17.07 -21.11 -7.60
C CYS A 111 16.74 -20.20 -8.77
N LYS A 112 17.58 -20.22 -9.79
CA LYS A 112 17.30 -19.75 -11.17
C LYS A 112 16.29 -20.64 -11.91
N ARG A 113 15.43 -21.38 -11.20
CA ARG A 113 14.47 -22.31 -11.80
C ARG A 113 13.16 -21.58 -12.09
N VAL A 114 12.48 -22.04 -13.14
CA VAL A 114 11.16 -21.53 -13.56
C VAL A 114 10.18 -21.63 -12.38
N ASN A 115 9.62 -20.49 -11.96
CA ASN A 115 8.56 -20.45 -10.97
C ASN A 115 7.30 -21.11 -11.54
N THR A 116 6.71 -22.00 -10.77
CA THR A 116 5.39 -22.59 -11.08
C THR A 116 4.50 -22.36 -9.89
N ASP A 117 3.26 -21.99 -10.14
CA ASP A 117 2.25 -21.66 -9.10
C ASP A 117 2.06 -22.78 -8.03
N LYS A 118 2.35 -24.05 -8.37
CA LYS A 118 2.37 -25.14 -7.39
C LYS A 118 3.53 -25.06 -6.39
N ARG A 119 4.66 -24.48 -6.82
CA ARG A 119 5.81 -24.24 -5.93
C ARG A 119 5.56 -23.05 -5.05
N ASP A 120 4.85 -22.03 -5.56
CA ASP A 120 4.57 -20.81 -4.83
C ASP A 120 3.63 -21.08 -3.64
N SER A 121 2.54 -21.83 -3.80
CA SER A 121 1.66 -22.21 -2.69
C SER A 121 2.39 -23.05 -1.62
N ARG A 122 3.30 -23.94 -2.03
CA ARG A 122 4.11 -24.74 -1.08
C ARG A 122 5.18 -23.91 -0.37
N ALA A 123 5.77 -22.93 -1.04
CA ALA A 123 6.72 -21.99 -0.43
C ALA A 123 6.02 -21.09 0.59
N ILE A 124 4.80 -20.62 0.28
CA ILE A 124 3.95 -19.89 1.24
C ILE A 124 3.63 -20.79 2.45
N ALA A 125 3.30 -22.08 2.24
CA ALA A 125 3.01 -23.02 3.31
C ALA A 125 4.19 -23.19 4.28
N SER A 126 5.40 -23.38 3.75
CA SER A 126 6.61 -23.52 4.56
C SER A 126 6.92 -22.24 5.35
N ARG A 127 6.64 -21.06 4.81
CA ARG A 127 6.81 -19.78 5.53
C ARG A 127 5.77 -19.61 6.63
N LEU A 128 4.50 -19.94 6.31
CA LEU A 128 3.42 -19.91 7.29
C LEU A 128 3.70 -20.85 8.46
N ASP A 129 4.18 -22.06 8.18
CA ASP A 129 4.52 -23.04 9.20
C ASP A 129 5.57 -22.51 10.16
N ARG A 130 6.69 -21.99 9.63
CA ARG A 130 7.76 -21.37 10.45
C ARG A 130 7.27 -20.14 11.21
N PHE A 131 6.42 -19.33 10.61
CA PHE A 131 5.84 -18.15 11.25
C PHE A 131 4.98 -18.54 12.47
N LEU A 132 4.12 -19.55 12.31
CA LEU A 132 3.25 -20.02 13.38
C LEU A 132 4.03 -20.79 14.47
N ALA A 133 5.20 -21.34 14.12
CA ALA A 133 6.14 -21.93 15.08
C ALA A 133 6.97 -20.87 15.85
N GLY A 134 6.71 -19.56 15.67
CA GLY A 134 7.35 -18.46 16.41
C GLY A 134 8.45 -17.70 15.66
N ASN A 135 8.78 -18.07 14.43
CA ASN A 135 9.74 -17.31 13.63
C ASN A 135 9.02 -16.15 12.90
N GLU A 136 8.89 -15.00 13.57
CA GLU A 136 8.22 -13.80 13.00
C GLU A 136 8.86 -13.29 11.71
N GLU A 137 10.14 -13.59 11.44
CA GLU A 137 10.85 -13.14 10.23
C GLU A 137 10.56 -14.01 9.01
N ALA A 138 10.00 -15.21 9.21
CA ALA A 138 9.69 -16.13 8.11
C ALA A 138 8.63 -15.57 7.15
N LEU A 139 7.76 -14.66 7.63
CA LEU A 139 6.65 -14.11 6.88
C LEU A 139 6.37 -12.66 7.30
N VAL A 140 6.34 -11.72 6.35
CA VAL A 140 5.95 -10.34 6.61
C VAL A 140 4.44 -10.22 6.49
N LYS A 141 3.74 -10.22 7.64
CA LYS A 141 2.29 -10.08 7.71
C LYS A 141 1.86 -8.67 7.31
N VAL A 142 0.92 -8.57 6.38
CA VAL A 142 0.25 -7.32 6.00
C VAL A 142 -0.96 -7.11 6.90
N ARG A 143 -1.15 -5.87 7.38
CA ARG A 143 -2.37 -5.50 8.09
C ARG A 143 -3.56 -5.53 7.12
N ILE A 144 -4.61 -6.23 7.49
CA ILE A 144 -5.88 -6.23 6.76
C ILE A 144 -6.62 -4.94 7.15
N PRO A 145 -6.87 -4.03 6.19
CA PRO A 145 -7.63 -2.82 6.45
C PRO A 145 -9.12 -3.11 6.58
N SER A 146 -9.87 -2.23 7.24
CA SER A 146 -11.33 -2.22 7.16
C SER A 146 -11.79 -1.83 5.75
N GLU A 147 -13.06 -2.05 5.42
CA GLU A 147 -13.65 -1.61 4.15
C GLU A 147 -13.56 -0.10 4.00
N GLN A 148 -13.91 0.64 5.06
CA GLN A 148 -13.79 2.09 5.08
C GLN A 148 -12.35 2.57 4.81
N GLU A 149 -11.33 1.95 5.42
CA GLU A 149 -9.93 2.30 5.18
C GLU A 149 -9.50 1.98 3.73
N GLU A 150 -10.07 0.93 3.11
CA GLU A 150 -9.84 0.64 1.69
C GLU A 150 -10.47 1.69 0.79
N ASP A 151 -11.72 2.07 1.05
CA ASP A 151 -12.44 3.09 0.28
C ASP A 151 -11.75 4.46 0.37
N GLU A 152 -11.34 4.88 1.57
CA GLU A 152 -10.58 6.11 1.75
C GLU A 152 -9.26 6.10 0.96
N ARG A 153 -8.56 4.96 0.94
CA ARG A 153 -7.36 4.79 0.11
C ARG A 153 -7.68 4.80 -1.38
N ALA A 154 -8.79 4.19 -1.79
CA ALA A 154 -9.22 4.17 -3.18
C ALA A 154 -9.43 5.59 -3.72
N ILE A 155 -10.10 6.46 -2.97
CA ILE A 155 -10.31 7.89 -3.32
C ILE A 155 -8.96 8.59 -3.58
N SER A 156 -8.01 8.45 -2.65
CA SER A 156 -6.71 9.11 -2.81
C SER A 156 -5.89 8.54 -3.97
N ARG A 157 -6.02 7.24 -4.26
CA ARG A 157 -5.38 6.57 -5.40
C ARG A 157 -6.04 6.97 -6.72
N GLN A 158 -7.34 7.09 -6.75
CA GLN A 158 -8.08 7.58 -7.91
C GLN A 158 -7.66 9.01 -8.28
N ARG A 159 -7.48 9.89 -7.27
CA ARG A 159 -6.92 11.22 -7.49
C ARG A 159 -5.56 11.18 -8.21
N ASP A 160 -4.66 10.31 -7.78
CA ASP A 160 -3.35 10.19 -8.44
C ASP A 160 -3.45 9.61 -9.85
N GLN A 161 -4.39 8.69 -10.09
CA GLN A 161 -4.68 8.17 -11.43
C GLN A 161 -5.14 9.28 -12.35
N MET A 162 -6.08 10.14 -11.89
CA MET A 162 -6.54 11.31 -12.68
C MET A 162 -5.41 12.31 -12.90
N MET A 163 -4.57 12.56 -11.91
CA MET A 163 -3.38 13.40 -12.05
C MET A 163 -2.42 12.86 -13.12
N ASN A 164 -2.19 11.55 -13.16
CA ASN A 164 -1.33 10.91 -14.14
C ASN A 164 -1.95 10.93 -15.54
N ALA A 165 -3.26 10.70 -15.67
CA ALA A 165 -3.99 10.79 -16.92
C ALA A 165 -3.88 12.21 -17.50
N ARG A 166 -4.10 13.24 -16.66
CA ARG A 166 -3.91 14.63 -17.06
C ARG A 166 -2.50 14.90 -17.60
N LYS A 167 -1.47 14.46 -16.88
CA LYS A 167 -0.07 14.63 -17.31
C LYS A 167 0.20 13.91 -18.62
N GLN A 168 -0.40 12.76 -18.84
CA GLN A 168 -0.26 11.98 -20.05
C GLN A 168 -0.87 12.72 -21.26
N PHE A 169 -2.09 13.26 -21.14
CA PHE A 169 -2.72 14.05 -22.21
C PHE A 169 -1.94 15.33 -22.49
N GLU A 170 -1.44 16.02 -21.46
CA GLU A 170 -0.58 17.18 -21.63
C GLU A 170 0.71 16.83 -22.41
N ALA A 171 1.35 15.73 -22.08
CA ALA A 171 2.57 15.29 -22.75
C ALA A 171 2.32 14.85 -24.20
N GLN A 172 1.20 14.20 -24.48
CA GLN A 172 0.82 13.79 -25.84
C GLN A 172 0.59 15.02 -26.76
N GLY A 173 -0.15 16.02 -26.27
CA GLY A 173 -0.32 17.26 -27.06
C GLY A 173 0.99 18.03 -27.22
N ARG A 174 1.83 18.08 -26.21
CA ARG A 174 3.18 18.66 -26.32
C ARG A 174 4.02 17.93 -27.38
N SER A 175 4.00 16.61 -27.37
CA SER A 175 4.72 15.79 -28.34
C SER A 175 4.22 16.03 -29.77
N LEU A 176 2.92 16.18 -29.96
CA LEU A 176 2.33 16.52 -31.26
C LEU A 176 2.84 17.88 -31.79
N LEU A 177 2.81 18.92 -30.93
CA LEU A 177 3.32 20.25 -31.30
C LEU A 177 4.80 20.20 -31.67
N MET A 178 5.62 19.53 -30.85
CA MET A 178 7.06 19.35 -31.11
C MET A 178 7.31 18.60 -32.42
N PHE A 179 6.56 17.51 -32.66
CA PHE A 179 6.68 16.72 -33.90
C PHE A 179 6.37 17.56 -35.17
N LYS A 180 5.45 18.51 -35.04
CA LYS A 180 5.08 19.46 -36.13
C LYS A 180 6.01 20.69 -36.18
N GLY A 181 7.03 20.79 -35.34
CA GLY A 181 7.92 21.95 -35.28
C GLY A 181 7.23 23.24 -34.78
N LEU A 182 6.11 23.10 -34.05
CA LEU A 182 5.31 24.21 -33.55
C LEU A 182 5.68 24.58 -32.11
N ALA A 183 5.53 25.86 -31.77
CA ALA A 183 5.75 26.34 -30.42
C ALA A 183 4.77 25.69 -29.42
N CYS A 184 5.27 25.32 -28.25
CA CYS A 184 4.48 24.68 -27.18
C CYS A 184 4.56 25.53 -25.92
N PRO A 185 3.57 26.38 -25.64
CA PRO A 185 3.52 27.16 -24.40
C PRO A 185 3.42 26.25 -23.17
N ALA A 186 3.93 26.70 -22.04
CA ALA A 186 3.73 26.02 -20.77
C ALA A 186 2.21 25.93 -20.47
N ARG A 187 1.77 24.73 -20.05
CA ARG A 187 0.36 24.47 -19.74
C ARG A 187 -0.59 24.83 -20.91
N TRP A 188 -0.20 24.55 -22.15
CA TRP A 188 -0.87 24.84 -23.42
C TRP A 188 -2.37 24.50 -23.43
N TRP A 189 -2.77 23.49 -22.68
CA TRP A 189 -4.13 22.97 -22.58
C TRP A 189 -5.03 23.75 -21.60
N ARG A 190 -4.45 24.58 -20.72
CA ARG A 190 -5.14 25.27 -19.61
C ARG A 190 -5.83 26.54 -20.05
N GLY A 191 -6.85 26.94 -19.29
CA GLY A 191 -7.55 28.19 -19.47
C GLY A 191 -8.96 28.06 -20.05
N SER A 192 -9.65 29.18 -20.08
CA SER A 192 -10.99 29.27 -20.64
C SER A 192 -10.97 29.05 -22.18
N GLU A 193 -12.15 28.83 -22.77
CA GLU A 193 -12.28 28.67 -24.21
C GLU A 193 -11.75 29.89 -24.99
N ALA A 194 -12.06 31.10 -24.50
CA ALA A 194 -11.52 32.33 -25.07
C ALA A 194 -10.00 32.43 -24.97
N GLY A 195 -9.41 31.94 -23.84
CA GLY A 195 -7.96 31.84 -23.64
C GLY A 195 -7.31 30.86 -24.61
N TRP A 196 -7.94 29.72 -24.85
CA TRP A 196 -7.52 28.73 -25.83
C TRP A 196 -7.48 29.30 -27.25
N LYS A 197 -8.58 29.90 -27.70
CA LYS A 197 -8.65 30.54 -29.02
C LYS A 197 -7.56 31.59 -29.22
N ARG A 198 -7.30 32.42 -28.22
CA ARG A 198 -6.19 33.41 -28.28
C ARG A 198 -4.82 32.72 -28.38
N THR A 199 -4.62 31.61 -27.68
CA THR A 199 -3.35 30.84 -27.76
C THR A 199 -3.17 30.27 -29.18
N VAL A 200 -4.19 29.62 -29.73
CA VAL A 200 -4.18 29.07 -31.08
C VAL A 200 -3.82 30.17 -32.14
N GLN A 201 -4.47 31.32 -32.03
CA GLN A 201 -4.23 32.45 -32.94
C GLN A 201 -2.80 33.03 -32.75
N ARG A 202 -2.34 33.24 -31.53
CA ARG A 202 -1.02 33.77 -31.23
C ARG A 202 0.11 32.84 -31.70
N GLU A 203 -0.02 31.56 -31.50
CA GLU A 203 0.97 30.55 -31.91
C GLU A 203 0.82 30.12 -33.36
N GLN A 204 -0.23 30.61 -34.06
CA GLN A 204 -0.54 30.31 -35.48
C GLN A 204 -0.60 28.81 -35.79
N TRP A 205 -1.20 28.02 -34.89
CA TRP A 205 -1.32 26.60 -35.11
C TRP A 205 -2.28 26.26 -36.26
N PRO A 206 -1.88 25.34 -37.17
CA PRO A 206 -2.75 24.87 -38.25
C PRO A 206 -4.04 24.23 -37.74
N ALA A 207 -5.16 24.41 -38.48
CA ALA A 207 -6.46 23.92 -38.06
C ALA A 207 -6.50 22.42 -37.81
N GLU A 208 -5.79 21.63 -38.59
CA GLU A 208 -5.69 20.16 -38.45
C GLU A 208 -4.99 19.78 -37.14
N VAL A 209 -3.97 20.53 -36.77
CA VAL A 209 -3.26 20.32 -35.49
C VAL A 209 -4.14 20.71 -34.31
N VAL A 210 -4.88 21.80 -34.43
CA VAL A 210 -5.83 22.28 -33.42
C VAL A 210 -6.89 21.23 -33.13
N GLN A 211 -7.48 20.60 -34.16
CA GLN A 211 -8.46 19.52 -33.98
C GLN A 211 -7.92 18.36 -33.16
N LEU A 212 -6.69 17.95 -33.41
CA LEU A 212 -6.05 16.89 -32.66
C LEU A 212 -5.74 17.32 -31.21
N LEU A 213 -5.28 18.57 -31.02
CA LEU A 213 -4.99 19.12 -29.69
C LEU A 213 -6.25 19.28 -28.84
N GLU A 214 -7.40 19.62 -29.44
CA GLU A 214 -8.68 19.76 -28.73
C GLU A 214 -9.11 18.47 -28.03
N VAL A 215 -8.82 17.30 -28.60
CA VAL A 215 -9.10 16.02 -27.97
C VAL A 215 -8.27 15.90 -26.68
N TYR A 216 -6.95 16.11 -26.77
CA TYR A 216 -6.08 16.04 -25.59
C TYR A 216 -6.40 17.12 -24.55
N ARG A 217 -6.73 18.34 -25.01
CA ARG A 217 -7.13 19.44 -24.14
C ARG A 217 -8.39 19.11 -23.36
N ARG A 218 -9.43 18.63 -24.01
CA ARG A 218 -10.69 18.24 -23.38
C ARG A 218 -10.48 17.17 -22.32
N MET A 219 -9.69 16.14 -22.63
CA MET A 219 -9.38 15.07 -21.69
C MET A 219 -8.51 15.57 -20.52
N ALA A 220 -7.55 16.45 -20.76
CA ALA A 220 -6.74 17.04 -19.72
C ALA A 220 -7.56 17.93 -18.77
N LEU A 221 -8.49 18.72 -19.30
CA LEU A 221 -9.40 19.56 -18.49
C LEU A 221 -10.37 18.71 -17.66
N ALA A 222 -10.95 17.66 -18.25
CA ALA A 222 -11.82 16.73 -17.51
C ALA A 222 -11.06 16.06 -16.35
N ALA A 223 -9.86 15.55 -16.62
CA ALA A 223 -9.03 14.95 -15.57
C ALA A 223 -8.62 15.98 -14.49
N GLU A 224 -8.35 17.22 -14.84
CA GLU A 224 -8.04 18.29 -13.86
C GLU A 224 -9.25 18.62 -12.97
N ALA A 225 -10.47 18.62 -13.55
CA ALA A 225 -11.70 18.84 -12.79
C ALA A 225 -11.90 17.72 -11.74
N GLU A 226 -11.68 16.46 -12.13
CA GLU A 226 -11.75 15.32 -11.21
C GLU A 226 -10.66 15.40 -10.12
N VAL A 227 -9.43 15.79 -10.48
CA VAL A 227 -8.36 16.01 -9.49
C VAL A 227 -8.76 17.07 -8.47
N ALA A 228 -9.40 18.16 -8.91
CA ALA A 228 -9.86 19.23 -8.02
C ALA A 228 -10.98 18.76 -7.09
N ALA A 229 -11.97 18.01 -7.61
CA ALA A 229 -13.07 17.47 -6.83
C ALA A 229 -12.58 16.48 -5.76
N LEU A 230 -11.75 15.51 -6.16
CA LEU A 230 -11.18 14.51 -5.24
C LEU A 230 -10.23 15.16 -4.20
N THR A 231 -9.50 16.21 -4.59
CA THR A 231 -8.64 16.94 -3.65
C THR A 231 -9.48 17.59 -2.57
N ARG A 232 -10.57 18.30 -2.96
CA ARG A 232 -11.49 18.92 -2.01
C ARG A 232 -12.10 17.91 -1.04
N GLN A 233 -12.59 16.78 -1.55
CA GLN A 233 -13.14 15.70 -0.73
C GLN A 233 -12.11 15.16 0.29
N ILE A 234 -10.84 15.05 -0.09
CA ILE A 234 -9.78 14.57 0.79
C ILE A 234 -9.44 15.62 1.86
N GLU A 235 -9.38 16.90 1.48
CA GLU A 235 -9.06 18.00 2.39
C GLU A 235 -10.18 18.26 3.40
N GLU A 236 -11.44 18.17 2.99
CA GLU A 236 -12.60 18.25 3.90
C GLU A 236 -12.59 17.15 4.97
N ALA A 237 -12.19 15.93 4.60
CA ALA A 237 -12.03 14.82 5.53
C ALA A 237 -10.85 15.02 6.51
N ALA A 238 -9.80 15.73 6.09
CA ALA A 238 -8.59 15.91 6.89
C ALA A 238 -8.85 16.61 8.23
N ALA A 239 -9.71 17.62 8.24
CA ALA A 239 -10.03 18.38 9.45
C ALA A 239 -10.73 17.53 10.53
N GLN A 240 -11.44 16.48 10.12
CA GLN A 240 -12.22 15.60 11.01
C GLN A 240 -11.39 14.43 11.56
N ASN A 241 -10.25 14.12 10.95
CA ASN A 241 -9.48 12.90 11.20
C ASN A 241 -8.14 13.12 11.93
N LEU A 242 -7.94 14.28 12.54
CA LEU A 242 -6.74 14.53 13.33
C LEU A 242 -6.82 13.77 14.68
N PRO A 243 -5.72 13.12 15.11
CA PRO A 243 -5.73 12.47 16.42
C PRO A 243 -5.74 13.49 17.55
N PRO A 244 -6.25 13.12 18.75
CA PRO A 244 -6.24 14.00 19.92
C PRO A 244 -4.84 14.52 20.29
N THR A 245 -3.80 13.77 19.97
CA THR A 245 -2.39 14.12 20.17
C THR A 245 -1.88 15.19 19.20
N LEU A 246 -2.63 15.45 18.12
CA LEU A 246 -2.32 16.45 17.10
C LEU A 246 -3.61 17.19 16.69
N PRO A 247 -4.19 18.01 17.58
CA PRO A 247 -5.51 18.64 17.38
C PRO A 247 -5.51 19.67 16.24
N LYS A 248 -4.36 20.16 15.84
CA LYS A 248 -4.17 21.08 14.72
C LYS A 248 -2.88 20.77 13.97
N LEU A 249 -2.94 20.80 12.64
CA LEU A 249 -1.76 20.59 11.81
C LEU A 249 -0.72 21.70 12.01
N PRO A 250 0.57 21.35 12.03
CA PRO A 250 1.64 22.34 11.98
C PRO A 250 1.54 23.19 10.72
N PHE A 251 1.89 24.46 10.82
CA PHE A 251 1.83 25.37 9.68
C PHE A 251 2.71 24.87 8.53
N GLY A 252 2.16 24.82 7.33
CA GLY A 252 2.85 24.25 6.16
C GLY A 252 2.75 22.72 6.00
N PHE A 253 2.20 21.99 6.99
CA PHE A 253 1.81 20.60 6.79
C PHE A 253 0.48 20.59 6.02
N GLY A 254 0.55 20.32 4.72
CA GLY A 254 -0.64 20.35 3.87
C GLY A 254 -1.61 19.23 4.22
N GLU A 255 -2.89 19.56 4.31
CA GLU A 255 -3.98 18.63 4.63
C GLU A 255 -3.96 17.42 3.70
N LEU A 256 -3.85 17.64 2.40
CA LEU A 256 -3.74 16.56 1.42
C LEU A 256 -2.58 15.58 1.70
N SER A 257 -1.39 16.09 2.02
CA SER A 257 -0.22 15.24 2.29
C SER A 257 -0.40 14.43 3.58
N MET A 258 -0.94 15.07 4.61
CA MET A 258 -1.22 14.41 5.88
C MET A 258 -2.31 13.36 5.75
N GLU A 259 -3.34 13.63 4.97
CA GLU A 259 -4.43 12.71 4.74
C GLU A 259 -3.99 11.50 3.88
N ILE A 260 -3.13 11.70 2.88
CA ILE A 260 -2.49 10.59 2.14
C ILE A 260 -1.70 9.70 3.10
N LEU A 261 -0.91 10.29 4.00
CA LEU A 261 -0.14 9.52 4.99
C LEU A 261 -1.06 8.75 5.93
N ARG A 262 -2.13 9.37 6.46
CA ARG A 262 -3.11 8.72 7.34
C ARG A 262 -3.74 7.51 6.65
N ARG A 263 -4.26 7.70 5.44
CA ARG A 263 -4.97 6.66 4.66
C ARG A 263 -4.06 5.50 4.28
N GLU A 264 -2.81 5.74 3.94
CA GLU A 264 -1.88 4.68 3.56
C GLU A 264 -1.24 3.97 4.78
N VAL A 265 -1.04 4.66 5.89
CA VAL A 265 -0.52 4.07 7.13
C VAL A 265 -1.63 3.34 7.91
N CYS A 266 -2.84 3.90 7.93
CA CYS A 266 -4.02 3.51 8.69
C CYS A 266 -3.81 3.58 10.21
N ASP A 267 -2.85 2.84 10.73
CA ASP A 267 -2.54 2.75 12.16
C ASP A 267 -1.03 2.98 12.39
N TRP A 268 -0.71 4.10 13.06
CA TRP A 268 0.65 4.45 13.43
C TRP A 268 1.19 3.61 14.60
N GLY A 269 0.30 3.06 15.44
CA GLY A 269 0.66 2.19 16.56
C GLY A 269 1.26 0.84 16.14
N ARG A 270 1.08 0.45 14.87
CA ARG A 270 1.63 -0.78 14.30
C ARG A 270 3.17 -0.83 14.26
N PHE A 271 3.84 0.31 14.32
CA PHE A 271 5.29 0.37 14.23
C PHE A 271 5.94 0.14 15.59
N LYS A 272 6.75 -0.91 15.71
CA LYS A 272 7.46 -1.25 16.94
C LYS A 272 8.61 -0.28 17.25
N ASN A 273 9.23 0.31 16.20
CA ASN A 273 10.38 1.22 16.34
C ASN A 273 10.58 2.10 15.10
N ARG A 274 11.52 3.08 15.22
CA ARG A 274 11.88 4.01 14.14
C ARG A 274 12.40 3.33 12.86
N GLY A 275 12.99 2.15 12.96
CA GLY A 275 13.45 1.36 11.82
C GLY A 275 12.27 0.86 10.98
N ASN A 276 11.24 0.33 11.64
CA ASN A 276 10.00 -0.09 10.98
C ASN A 276 9.32 1.06 10.24
N VAL A 277 9.30 2.28 10.84
CA VAL A 277 8.78 3.48 10.18
C VAL A 277 9.54 3.78 8.88
N GLY A 278 10.88 3.84 8.96
CA GLY A 278 11.71 4.12 7.78
C GLY A 278 11.59 3.07 6.68
N SER A 279 11.50 1.79 7.06
CA SER A 279 11.33 0.66 6.15
C SER A 279 9.98 0.71 5.44
N PHE A 280 8.89 0.97 6.15
CA PHE A 280 7.55 1.09 5.58
C PHE A 280 7.46 2.15 4.47
N PHE A 281 8.16 3.27 4.64
CA PHE A 281 8.22 4.33 3.63
C PHE A 281 9.31 4.11 2.55
N GLY A 282 10.19 3.14 2.74
CA GLY A 282 11.32 2.86 1.84
C GLY A 282 12.33 4.00 1.77
N ILE A 283 12.53 4.72 2.88
CA ILE A 283 13.47 5.85 3.04
C ILE A 283 14.66 5.51 3.94
N CYS A 284 14.86 4.22 4.23
CA CYS A 284 16.11 3.71 4.80
C CYS A 284 17.16 3.58 3.70
N CYS A 285 18.43 3.86 4.03
CA CYS A 285 19.53 3.56 3.14
C CYS A 285 19.64 2.04 2.92
N ALA A 286 19.90 1.64 1.69
CA ALA A 286 20.36 0.30 1.42
C ALA A 286 21.78 0.17 1.97
N GLU A 287 22.03 -0.89 2.71
CA GLU A 287 23.36 -1.19 3.26
C GLU A 287 23.89 -2.44 2.55
N SER A 288 25.13 -2.33 2.07
CA SER A 288 25.89 -3.44 1.52
C SER A 288 27.24 -3.43 2.24
N SER A 289 27.23 -4.01 3.44
CA SER A 289 28.42 -4.08 4.28
C SER A 289 29.00 -5.49 4.21
N SER A 290 30.32 -5.58 3.98
CA SER A 290 31.07 -6.82 4.08
C SER A 290 32.32 -6.57 4.93
N GLY A 291 32.43 -7.29 6.07
CA GLY A 291 33.55 -7.11 6.98
C GLY A 291 33.60 -5.70 7.59
N GLU A 292 34.75 -5.06 7.53
CA GLU A 292 34.98 -3.71 8.10
C GLU A 292 34.46 -2.55 7.22
N GLN A 293 34.04 -2.81 5.98
CA GLN A 293 33.56 -1.76 5.08
C GLN A 293 32.04 -1.61 5.15
N GLN A 294 31.58 -0.46 5.67
CA GLN A 294 30.17 -0.05 5.64
C GLN A 294 29.88 0.80 4.40
N ASN A 295 29.25 0.22 3.39
CA ASN A 295 28.81 0.94 2.20
C ASN A 295 27.32 1.26 2.29
N GLN A 296 27.00 2.53 2.56
CA GLN A 296 25.63 3.05 2.53
C GLN A 296 25.26 3.49 1.11
N GLY A 297 24.32 2.78 0.51
CA GLY A 297 23.78 3.09 -0.81
C GLY A 297 22.67 4.15 -0.80
N SER A 298 21.93 4.22 -1.90
CA SER A 298 20.70 5.00 -1.99
C SER A 298 19.60 4.40 -1.12
N ILE A 299 18.48 5.13 -0.95
CA ILE A 299 17.31 4.61 -0.23
C ILE A 299 16.76 3.35 -0.93
N THR A 300 16.22 2.42 -0.14
CA THR A 300 15.73 1.12 -0.62
C THR A 300 14.60 1.21 -1.63
N LYS A 301 13.71 2.22 -1.51
CA LYS A 301 12.50 2.43 -2.31
C LYS A 301 11.50 1.26 -2.26
N THR A 302 11.72 0.26 -1.42
CA THR A 302 10.87 -0.95 -1.30
C THR A 302 9.56 -0.70 -0.55
N GLY A 303 9.43 0.45 0.12
CA GLY A 303 8.22 0.82 0.86
C GLY A 303 7.19 1.57 0.00
N ASN A 304 6.14 2.09 0.67
CA ASN A 304 5.02 2.77 0.03
C ASN A 304 5.47 4.05 -0.73
N PRO A 305 5.37 4.08 -2.08
CA PRO A 305 5.86 5.21 -2.87
C PRO A 305 5.02 6.48 -2.70
N ARG A 306 3.73 6.35 -2.40
CA ARG A 306 2.81 7.48 -2.20
C ARG A 306 3.14 8.23 -0.91
N CYS A 307 3.33 7.48 0.19
CA CYS A 307 3.78 8.04 1.46
C CYS A 307 5.17 8.69 1.32
N ARG A 308 6.08 8.04 0.62
CA ARG A 308 7.42 8.60 0.37
C ARG A 308 7.34 9.93 -0.38
N HIS A 309 6.48 10.03 -1.39
CA HIS A 309 6.26 11.30 -2.12
C HIS A 309 5.71 12.38 -1.19
N ALA A 310 4.65 12.09 -0.44
CA ALA A 310 4.05 13.02 0.52
C ALA A 310 5.07 13.50 1.56
N LEU A 311 5.91 12.62 2.10
CA LEU A 311 6.95 12.98 3.06
C LEU A 311 8.05 13.87 2.45
N ILE A 312 8.42 13.65 1.20
CA ILE A 312 9.38 14.49 0.48
C ILE A 312 8.81 15.90 0.26
N GLU A 313 7.54 15.99 -0.14
CA GLU A 313 6.84 17.28 -0.27
C GLU A 313 6.74 18.00 1.09
N LEU A 314 6.40 17.29 2.16
CA LEU A 314 6.41 17.85 3.51
C LEU A 314 7.79 18.36 3.91
N ALA A 315 8.87 17.64 3.58
CA ALA A 315 10.23 18.06 3.89
C ALA A 315 10.62 19.37 3.16
N TRP A 316 10.21 19.56 1.91
CA TRP A 316 10.37 20.82 1.21
C TRP A 316 9.58 21.97 1.85
N ARG A 317 8.34 21.70 2.24
CA ARG A 317 7.48 22.71 2.87
C ARG A 317 7.97 23.10 4.26
N THR A 318 8.45 22.15 5.06
CA THR A 318 8.97 22.46 6.41
C THR A 318 10.18 23.41 6.40
N LEU A 319 11.02 23.37 5.38
CA LEU A 319 12.11 24.33 5.21
C LEU A 319 11.63 25.79 5.14
N ASN A 320 10.48 26.02 4.52
CA ASN A 320 9.92 27.35 4.34
C ASN A 320 9.04 27.78 5.52
N PHE A 321 8.28 26.85 6.10
CA PHE A 321 7.20 27.17 7.03
C PHE A 321 7.52 26.86 8.48
N GLN A 322 8.58 26.05 8.79
CA GLN A 322 8.92 25.60 10.13
C GLN A 322 10.38 25.82 10.49
N PRO A 323 10.87 27.08 10.51
CA PRO A 323 12.31 27.37 10.72
C PRO A 323 12.83 26.91 12.09
N ASN A 324 11.96 26.82 13.10
CA ASN A 324 12.30 26.41 14.46
C ASN A 324 12.21 24.90 14.68
N TYR A 325 11.67 24.15 13.73
CA TYR A 325 11.61 22.69 13.81
C TYR A 325 13.03 22.11 13.88
N TRP A 326 13.27 21.24 14.86
CA TRP A 326 14.61 20.72 15.13
C TRP A 326 15.25 20.05 13.89
N VAL A 327 14.46 19.38 13.04
CA VAL A 327 14.94 18.77 11.79
C VAL A 327 15.45 19.84 10.84
N VAL A 328 14.72 20.95 10.68
CA VAL A 328 15.15 22.06 9.82
C VAL A 328 16.44 22.68 10.35
N ARG A 329 16.51 22.94 11.67
CA ARG A 329 17.71 23.49 12.32
C ARG A 329 18.93 22.59 12.14
N LYS A 330 18.74 21.27 12.28
CA LYS A 330 19.80 20.26 12.09
C LYS A 330 20.44 20.32 10.70
N PHE A 331 19.64 20.55 9.66
CA PHE A 331 20.11 20.48 8.28
C PHE A 331 20.34 21.86 7.63
N LYS A 332 20.02 22.96 8.31
CA LYS A 332 20.08 24.32 7.74
C LYS A 332 21.43 24.65 7.14
N ALA A 333 22.50 24.53 7.89
CA ALA A 333 23.84 24.85 7.41
C ALA A 333 24.26 24.04 6.17
N ARG A 334 23.95 22.72 6.19
CA ARG A 334 24.23 21.82 5.05
C ARG A 334 23.38 22.17 3.83
N MET A 335 22.13 22.58 4.05
CA MET A 335 21.23 22.99 2.98
C MET A 335 21.68 24.30 2.34
N ASP A 336 22.14 25.26 3.14
CA ASP A 336 22.66 26.53 2.67
C ASP A 336 23.97 26.36 1.84
N GLN A 337 24.88 25.50 2.30
CA GLN A 337 26.09 25.13 1.55
C GLN A 337 25.79 24.39 0.24
N ALA A 338 24.66 23.66 0.19
CA ALA A 338 24.26 22.88 -0.98
C ALA A 338 23.41 23.66 -2.01
N ARG A 339 23.29 25.01 -1.88
CA ARG A 339 22.41 25.83 -2.76
C ARG A 339 22.65 25.57 -4.26
N ALA A 340 23.89 25.48 -4.69
CA ALA A 340 24.27 25.23 -6.08
C ALA A 340 24.28 23.72 -6.47
N ARG A 341 24.09 22.80 -5.52
CA ARG A 341 24.26 21.35 -5.73
C ARG A 341 22.92 20.61 -5.60
N SER A 342 22.13 20.55 -6.66
CA SER A 342 20.77 19.99 -6.64
C SER A 342 20.71 18.53 -6.12
N VAL A 343 21.71 17.71 -6.44
CA VAL A 343 21.78 16.31 -5.98
C VAL A 343 21.96 16.22 -4.46
N VAL A 344 22.84 17.07 -3.89
CA VAL A 344 23.09 17.11 -2.44
C VAL A 344 21.85 17.58 -1.70
N ARG A 345 21.17 18.62 -2.21
CA ARG A 345 19.89 19.10 -1.65
C ARG A 345 18.84 18.00 -1.61
N LYS A 346 18.66 17.23 -2.69
CA LYS A 346 17.71 16.11 -2.75
C LYS A 346 18.03 15.02 -1.72
N LYS A 347 19.32 14.70 -1.50
CA LYS A 347 19.73 13.76 -0.45
C LYS A 347 19.39 14.27 0.95
N ILE A 348 19.60 15.56 1.22
CA ILE A 348 19.24 16.18 2.51
C ILE A 348 17.72 16.12 2.72
N ILE A 349 16.92 16.46 1.71
CA ILE A 349 15.45 16.40 1.79
C ILE A 349 14.96 14.99 2.12
N VAL A 350 15.54 13.96 1.52
CA VAL A 350 15.18 12.57 1.83
C VAL A 350 15.55 12.20 3.27
N ALA A 351 16.70 12.68 3.78
CA ALA A 351 17.07 12.48 5.18
C ALA A 351 16.12 13.22 6.14
N MET A 352 15.70 14.44 5.80
CA MET A 352 14.66 15.17 6.53
C MET A 352 13.32 14.43 6.51
N ALA A 353 12.88 13.95 5.34
CA ALA A 353 11.64 13.19 5.18
C ALA A 353 11.60 11.97 6.10
N ARG A 354 12.74 11.27 6.27
CA ARG A 354 12.85 10.15 7.22
C ARG A 354 12.63 10.59 8.67
N LEU A 355 13.22 11.71 9.08
CA LEU A 355 13.06 12.22 10.45
C LEU A 355 11.64 12.74 10.68
N ILE A 356 11.05 13.42 9.69
CA ILE A 356 9.65 13.85 9.73
C ILE A 356 8.72 12.65 9.90
N ALA A 357 8.93 11.56 9.17
CA ALA A 357 8.15 10.33 9.32
C ALA A 357 8.21 9.76 10.74
N ILE A 358 9.40 9.76 11.36
CA ILE A 358 9.60 9.30 12.75
C ILE A 358 8.90 10.25 13.73
N ASP A 359 8.99 11.56 13.51
CA ASP A 359 8.33 12.52 14.40
C ASP A 359 6.81 12.50 14.24
N LEU A 360 6.26 12.27 13.04
CA LEU A 360 4.85 12.00 12.84
C LEU A 360 4.40 10.75 13.59
N TRP A 361 5.14 9.65 13.48
CA TRP A 361 4.87 8.45 14.27
C TRP A 361 4.82 8.76 15.78
N ARG A 362 5.79 9.49 16.30
CA ARG A 362 5.81 9.89 17.72
C ARG A 362 4.66 10.81 18.11
N LEU A 363 4.26 11.72 17.23
CA LEU A 363 3.10 12.59 17.44
C LEU A 363 1.81 11.79 17.50
N TYR A 364 1.59 10.91 16.51
CA TYR A 364 0.39 10.08 16.44
C TYR A 364 0.26 9.06 17.59
N THR A 365 1.39 8.63 18.15
CA THR A 365 1.43 7.69 19.29
C THR A 365 1.61 8.37 20.64
N GLY A 366 1.57 9.71 20.72
CA GLY A 366 1.66 10.45 21.97
C GLY A 366 3.05 10.49 22.63
N GLN A 367 4.10 10.04 21.92
CA GLN A 367 5.49 10.01 22.46
C GLN A 367 6.15 11.38 22.49
N THR A 368 5.61 12.37 21.76
CA THR A 368 6.12 13.74 21.70
C THR A 368 4.97 14.73 21.45
N THR A 369 5.27 16.02 21.49
CA THR A 369 4.32 17.08 21.19
C THR A 369 4.85 18.03 20.13
N VAL A 370 3.95 18.76 19.47
CA VAL A 370 4.27 19.79 18.47
C VAL A 370 5.30 20.78 19.02
N THR A 371 5.08 21.26 20.27
CA THR A 371 5.96 22.22 20.94
C THR A 371 7.36 21.66 21.22
N LYS A 372 7.46 20.40 21.70
CA LYS A 372 8.76 19.76 21.95
C LYS A 372 9.61 19.61 20.66
N LEU A 373 8.95 19.47 19.53
CA LEU A 373 9.61 19.39 18.23
C LEU A 373 10.01 20.76 17.67
N GLY A 374 9.54 21.86 18.26
CA GLY A 374 9.72 23.21 17.74
C GLY A 374 8.85 23.51 16.52
N LEU A 375 7.74 22.78 16.37
CA LEU A 375 6.72 23.03 15.35
C LEU A 375 5.72 24.08 15.85
N THR A 376 5.17 24.87 14.93
CA THR A 376 4.15 25.89 15.19
C THR A 376 2.92 25.63 14.36
N THR A 377 1.73 25.96 14.90
CA THR A 377 0.44 25.79 14.24
C THR A 377 -0.10 27.06 13.59
N GLY A 378 0.63 28.15 13.69
CA GLY A 378 0.32 29.45 13.08
C GLY A 378 1.51 29.98 12.26
N PRO A 379 1.30 31.02 11.44
CA PRO A 379 2.36 31.64 10.66
C PRO A 379 3.42 32.21 11.60
N THR A 380 4.65 31.87 11.34
CA THR A 380 5.81 32.41 12.09
C THR A 380 6.25 33.71 11.45
N GLY A 381 5.62 34.84 11.75
CA GLY A 381 6.08 36.23 11.53
C GLY A 381 6.79 36.65 10.25
N ARG A 382 7.01 35.77 9.28
CA ARG A 382 7.47 36.11 7.94
C ARG A 382 6.26 36.15 7.02
N GLU A 383 5.99 37.32 6.46
CA GLU A 383 5.09 37.45 5.31
C GLU A 383 5.59 36.55 4.19
N TYR A 384 4.92 35.42 4.01
CA TYR A 384 5.18 34.53 2.90
C TYR A 384 4.42 35.06 1.70
N VAL A 385 5.10 35.78 0.84
CA VAL A 385 4.64 36.01 -0.53
C VAL A 385 4.57 34.59 -1.17
N LEU A 386 3.36 34.10 -1.33
CA LEU A 386 3.08 32.92 -2.13
C LEU A 386 3.49 33.25 -3.58
N LYS A 387 4.73 32.98 -3.94
CA LYS A 387 5.08 32.85 -5.35
C LYS A 387 4.36 31.63 -5.87
N SER A 388 3.27 31.87 -6.57
CA SER A 388 2.56 30.87 -7.38
C SER A 388 3.55 30.24 -8.35
N PHE A 389 3.86 28.97 -8.15
CA PHE A 389 4.59 28.15 -9.10
C PHE A 389 3.67 27.56 -10.14
#